data_2cea097322f6c62d9cddd9f7eedadc14
#
_entry.id   2cea097322f6c62d9cddd9f7eedadc14
#
_cell.length_a   1.000
_cell.length_b   1.000
_cell.length_c   1.000
_cell.angle_alpha   90.00
_cell.angle_beta   90.00
_cell.angle_gamma   90.00
#
_symmetry.space_group_name_H-M   'P 1'
#
loop_
_entity.id
_entity.type
_entity.pdbx_description
1 polymer ?
#
loop_
_entity_poly.entity_id
_entity_poly.type
_entity_poly.pdbx_seq_one_letter_code
_entity_poly.pdbx_strand_id
1 'polypeptide(L)'
;EYNGSSWSEQNDMATARRILGGCGTQTAGLVFGGFTSGNLDLTEEYGGTSWTNGGALPSATRGLAGAGTQTAGLGFGGFTTTSVTTTVEYNGSSWTGGGALNTARQALAGAGTQTAAAAFGGSGLTAATEKYDGSSWTNSGNLNTARQSLGGTGTQTAALAFGGNVPAGVTGETEQYDGTSWSAVPASLGTARARGGAAGTTSSALYAFGEGGSNTTATEEFTPEVTASVLITTS
;
A
#
# COMPACT_ATOMS: atom_id res chain seq x y z
N GLU A 1 -16.92 3.51 -4.37
CA GLU A 1 -16.72 3.68 -2.91
C GLU A 1 -17.32 2.52 -2.14
N TYR A 2 -16.71 2.17 -1.01
CA TYR A 2 -17.17 1.11 -0.11
C TYR A 2 -17.72 1.70 1.18
N ASN A 3 -18.93 1.31 1.58
CA ASN A 3 -19.61 1.84 2.76
C ASN A 3 -19.59 0.88 3.98
N GLY A 4 -18.78 -0.18 3.95
CA GLY A 4 -18.73 -1.24 4.96
C GLY A 4 -19.63 -2.44 4.65
N SER A 5 -20.42 -2.41 3.57
CA SER A 5 -21.27 -3.53 3.15
C SER A 5 -21.38 -3.68 1.64
N SER A 6 -21.29 -2.60 0.88
CA SER A 6 -21.44 -2.60 -0.58
C SER A 6 -20.57 -1.55 -1.25
N TRP A 7 -20.25 -1.82 -2.51
CA TRP A 7 -19.56 -0.88 -3.40
C TRP A 7 -20.58 -0.05 -4.18
N SER A 8 -20.31 1.24 -4.32
CA SER A 8 -21.02 2.15 -5.22
C SER A 8 -20.06 2.73 -6.25
N GLU A 9 -20.51 2.88 -7.48
CA GLU A 9 -19.76 3.58 -8.52
C GLU A 9 -19.73 5.08 -8.26
N GLN A 10 -18.60 5.69 -8.59
CA GLN A 10 -18.37 7.12 -8.56
C GLN A 10 -17.79 7.56 -9.90
N ASN A 11 -17.49 8.84 -10.08
CA ASN A 11 -16.90 9.31 -11.32
C ASN A 11 -15.51 8.71 -11.56
N ASP A 12 -15.21 8.44 -12.81
CA ASP A 12 -13.95 7.85 -13.25
C ASP A 12 -12.78 8.84 -13.19
N MET A 13 -11.57 8.30 -13.05
CA MET A 13 -10.33 9.03 -13.28
C MET A 13 -10.28 9.55 -14.74
N ALA A 14 -9.67 10.71 -14.94
CA ALA A 14 -9.49 11.27 -16.28
C ALA A 14 -8.67 10.35 -17.21
N THR A 15 -7.74 9.58 -16.65
CA THR A 15 -6.92 8.64 -17.39
C THR A 15 -7.01 7.24 -16.78
N ALA A 16 -7.66 6.30 -17.47
CA ALA A 16 -7.68 4.90 -17.10
C ALA A 16 -6.26 4.31 -17.15
N ARG A 17 -5.76 3.82 -16.03
CA ARG A 17 -4.39 3.30 -15.89
C ARG A 17 -4.29 2.24 -14.80
N ARG A 18 -3.22 1.47 -14.83
CA ARG A 18 -2.93 0.39 -13.88
C ARG A 18 -1.59 0.59 -13.20
N ILE A 19 -1.32 -0.16 -12.14
CA ILE A 19 -0.01 -0.21 -11.43
C ILE A 19 0.41 1.18 -10.92
N LEU A 20 -0.55 1.94 -10.43
CA LEU A 20 -0.37 3.28 -9.85
C LEU A 20 -0.11 3.19 -8.35
N GLY A 21 0.45 4.24 -7.78
CA GLY A 21 0.50 4.46 -6.34
C GLY A 21 -0.73 5.24 -5.87
N GLY A 22 -1.07 5.13 -4.59
CA GLY A 22 -2.18 5.88 -4.03
C GLY A 22 -2.13 5.96 -2.51
N CYS A 23 -2.80 6.98 -1.98
CA CYS A 23 -3.00 7.19 -0.54
C CYS A 23 -4.22 8.10 -0.30
N GLY A 24 -4.49 8.43 0.96
CA GLY A 24 -5.59 9.31 1.34
C GLY A 24 -6.76 8.58 1.97
N THR A 25 -7.93 9.19 1.87
CA THR A 25 -9.19 8.69 2.43
C THR A 25 -10.23 8.49 1.33
N GLN A 26 -11.37 7.89 1.68
CA GLN A 26 -12.49 7.69 0.76
C GLN A 26 -12.98 8.99 0.09
N THR A 27 -12.98 10.12 0.81
CA THR A 27 -13.46 11.42 0.31
C THR A 27 -12.33 12.38 -0.09
N ALA A 28 -11.07 11.99 0.12
CA ALA A 28 -9.88 12.77 -0.22
C ALA A 28 -8.75 11.81 -0.60
N GLY A 29 -8.85 11.22 -1.79
CA GLY A 29 -7.90 10.27 -2.34
C GLY A 29 -6.86 10.93 -3.23
N LEU A 30 -5.66 10.38 -3.28
CA LEU A 30 -4.58 10.76 -4.16
C LEU A 30 -4.09 9.53 -4.91
N VAL A 31 -4.01 9.63 -6.24
CA VAL A 31 -3.40 8.59 -7.07
C VAL A 31 -2.35 9.19 -7.99
N PHE A 32 -1.26 8.47 -8.19
CA PHE A 32 -0.12 9.00 -8.93
C PHE A 32 0.66 7.93 -9.69
N GLY A 33 1.29 8.35 -10.78
CA GLY A 33 2.02 7.46 -11.67
C GLY A 33 1.13 6.46 -12.38
N GLY A 34 1.68 5.30 -12.66
CA GLY A 34 0.98 4.19 -13.31
C GLY A 34 1.43 3.90 -14.72
N PHE A 35 0.65 3.08 -15.42
CA PHE A 35 1.00 2.57 -16.73
C PHE A 35 -0.22 2.45 -17.64
N THR A 36 -0.05 2.87 -18.90
CA THR A 36 -0.96 2.60 -20.03
C THR A 36 -0.21 1.83 -21.12
N SER A 37 0.28 2.51 -22.13
CA SER A 37 1.27 2.03 -23.10
C SER A 37 2.72 2.38 -22.68
N GLY A 38 2.89 3.27 -21.71
CA GLY A 38 4.13 3.69 -21.09
C GLY A 38 3.92 4.08 -19.64
N ASN A 39 5.00 4.32 -18.90
CA ASN A 39 4.91 4.87 -17.56
C ASN A 39 4.34 6.30 -17.61
N LEU A 40 3.63 6.69 -16.55
CA LEU A 40 2.98 7.99 -16.43
C LEU A 40 3.53 8.77 -15.24
N ASP A 41 3.51 10.09 -15.37
CA ASP A 41 3.81 11.05 -14.30
C ASP A 41 2.54 11.73 -13.74
N LEU A 42 1.37 11.32 -14.18
CA LEU A 42 0.09 11.90 -13.83
C LEU A 42 -0.23 11.72 -12.34
N THR A 43 -0.80 12.77 -11.77
CA THR A 43 -1.40 12.77 -10.43
C THR A 43 -2.86 13.20 -10.56
N GLU A 44 -3.76 12.51 -9.86
CA GLU A 44 -5.16 12.89 -9.76
C GLU A 44 -5.62 12.86 -8.30
N GLU A 45 -6.43 13.83 -7.94
CA GLU A 45 -7.00 14.06 -6.61
C GLU A 45 -8.49 13.80 -6.64
N TYR A 46 -8.97 12.96 -5.72
CA TYR A 46 -10.40 12.66 -5.54
C TYR A 46 -11.01 13.54 -4.47
N GLY A 47 -12.08 14.25 -4.80
CA GLY A 47 -12.78 15.15 -3.89
C GLY A 47 -14.09 14.59 -3.33
N GLY A 48 -14.24 13.26 -3.23
CA GLY A 48 -15.45 12.60 -2.74
C GLY A 48 -16.52 12.37 -3.82
N THR A 49 -16.39 12.98 -5.00
CA THR A 49 -17.33 12.79 -6.13
C THR A 49 -16.63 12.79 -7.48
N SER A 50 -15.56 13.53 -7.63
CA SER A 50 -14.86 13.70 -8.91
C SER A 50 -13.35 13.72 -8.73
N TRP A 51 -12.65 13.43 -9.83
CA TRP A 51 -11.21 13.48 -9.92
C TRP A 51 -10.76 14.78 -10.59
N THR A 52 -9.70 15.38 -10.09
CA THR A 52 -9.05 16.56 -10.64
C THR A 52 -7.56 16.31 -10.80
N ASN A 53 -6.94 16.95 -11.80
CA ASN A 53 -5.49 16.81 -12.00
C ASN A 53 -4.72 17.56 -10.91
N GLY A 54 -3.75 16.86 -10.31
CA GLY A 54 -2.73 17.43 -9.44
C GLY A 54 -1.41 17.66 -10.17
N GLY A 55 -0.38 18.10 -9.45
CA GLY A 55 0.97 18.29 -9.99
C GLY A 55 1.61 16.97 -10.45
N ALA A 56 2.25 16.97 -11.60
CA ALA A 56 2.90 15.77 -12.15
C ALA A 56 4.10 15.30 -11.28
N LEU A 57 4.33 13.99 -11.26
CA LEU A 57 5.56 13.41 -10.70
C LEU A 57 6.79 13.92 -11.46
N PRO A 58 7.93 14.07 -10.80
CA PRO A 58 9.19 14.46 -11.46
C PRO A 58 9.66 13.49 -12.55
N SER A 59 9.21 12.26 -12.50
CA SER A 59 9.52 11.22 -13.48
C SER A 59 8.35 10.27 -13.66
N ALA A 60 8.06 9.89 -14.90
CA ALA A 60 7.05 8.89 -15.22
C ALA A 60 7.42 7.54 -14.59
N THR A 61 6.59 7.08 -13.65
CA THR A 61 6.89 5.92 -12.79
C THR A 61 5.65 5.05 -12.60
N ARG A 62 5.82 3.74 -12.60
CA ARG A 62 4.78 2.76 -12.23
C ARG A 62 5.24 1.91 -11.04
N GLY A 63 4.29 1.23 -10.37
CA GLY A 63 4.59 0.28 -9.31
C GLY A 63 5.19 0.88 -8.05
N LEU A 64 4.92 2.18 -7.83
CA LEU A 64 5.22 2.86 -6.57
C LEU A 64 4.27 2.36 -5.48
N ALA A 65 4.72 2.44 -4.23
CA ALA A 65 3.81 2.48 -3.09
C ALA A 65 3.51 3.91 -2.67
N GLY A 66 2.42 4.07 -1.91
CA GLY A 66 1.99 5.34 -1.36
C GLY A 66 1.73 5.28 0.13
N ALA A 67 1.82 6.43 0.79
CA ALA A 67 1.43 6.66 2.17
C ALA A 67 0.99 8.13 2.35
N GLY A 68 0.30 8.45 3.44
CA GLY A 68 -0.10 9.81 3.76
C GLY A 68 -1.53 10.17 3.35
N THR A 69 -1.74 11.44 3.11
CA THR A 69 -3.03 12.04 2.76
C THR A 69 -2.99 12.68 1.38
N GLN A 70 -4.16 13.14 0.88
CA GLN A 70 -4.25 13.84 -0.40
C GLN A 70 -3.34 15.08 -0.46
N THR A 71 -3.24 15.85 0.63
CA THR A 71 -2.45 17.09 0.68
C THR A 71 -1.06 16.93 1.30
N ALA A 72 -0.73 15.73 1.79
CA ALA A 72 0.58 15.35 2.31
C ALA A 72 0.84 13.88 1.96
N GLY A 73 1.02 13.63 0.66
CA GLY A 73 1.25 12.31 0.09
C GLY A 73 2.73 11.97 -0.02
N LEU A 74 3.05 10.70 0.11
CA LEU A 74 4.39 10.15 -0.10
C LEU A 74 4.31 9.06 -1.16
N GLY A 75 5.14 9.15 -2.20
CA GLY A 75 5.35 8.10 -3.20
C GLY A 75 6.78 7.58 -3.11
N PHE A 76 6.97 6.26 -3.15
CA PHE A 76 8.32 5.69 -3.03
C PHE A 76 8.51 4.38 -3.79
N GLY A 77 9.75 4.14 -4.20
CA GLY A 77 10.11 3.03 -5.08
C GLY A 77 9.50 3.19 -6.47
N GLY A 78 9.24 2.06 -7.10
CA GLY A 78 8.63 2.00 -8.43
C GLY A 78 9.62 1.64 -9.52
N PHE A 79 9.17 1.82 -10.76
CA PHE A 79 9.88 1.43 -11.97
C PHE A 79 9.80 2.54 -13.02
N THR A 80 10.93 2.99 -13.49
CA THR A 80 11.09 3.89 -14.65
C THR A 80 11.52 3.08 -15.88
N THR A 81 12.80 2.83 -16.04
CA THR A 81 13.44 1.85 -16.94
C THR A 81 13.98 0.67 -16.15
N THR A 82 14.23 0.85 -14.87
CA THR A 82 14.61 -0.14 -13.86
C THR A 82 13.85 0.15 -12.57
N SER A 83 13.92 -0.73 -11.58
CA SER A 83 13.46 -0.42 -10.23
C SER A 83 14.26 0.73 -9.64
N VAL A 84 13.62 1.64 -8.92
CA VAL A 84 14.22 2.86 -8.38
C VAL A 84 14.12 2.94 -6.86
N THR A 85 14.98 3.77 -6.25
CA THR A 85 14.97 4.12 -4.82
C THR A 85 14.24 5.44 -4.55
N THR A 86 13.71 6.08 -5.57
CA THR A 86 13.12 7.43 -5.51
C THR A 86 12.03 7.51 -4.45
N THR A 87 12.05 8.58 -3.67
CA THR A 87 10.95 9.02 -2.81
C THR A 87 10.55 10.42 -3.24
N VAL A 88 9.25 10.66 -3.27
CA VAL A 88 8.66 11.96 -3.62
C VAL A 88 7.57 12.33 -2.63
N GLU A 89 7.51 13.62 -2.28
CA GLU A 89 6.59 14.19 -1.30
C GLU A 89 5.65 15.18 -1.96
N TYR A 90 4.35 15.01 -1.76
CA TYR A 90 3.29 15.86 -2.29
C TYR A 90 2.82 16.85 -1.25
N ASN A 91 2.68 18.12 -1.63
CA ASN A 91 2.22 19.20 -0.73
C ASN A 91 0.79 19.66 -1.00
N GLY A 92 0.00 18.90 -1.76
CA GLY A 92 -1.34 19.29 -2.21
C GLY A 92 -1.36 20.04 -3.56
N SER A 93 -0.19 20.26 -4.18
CA SER A 93 -0.11 20.90 -5.51
C SER A 93 1.07 20.46 -6.35
N SER A 94 2.17 20.06 -5.72
CA SER A 94 3.40 19.69 -6.42
C SER A 94 4.19 18.63 -5.65
N TRP A 95 5.02 17.89 -6.38
CA TRP A 95 5.93 16.89 -5.82
C TRP A 95 7.34 17.44 -5.67
N THR A 96 7.98 17.11 -4.56
CA THR A 96 9.40 17.37 -4.29
C THR A 96 10.11 16.07 -3.95
N GLY A 97 11.44 16.01 -4.16
CA GLY A 97 12.23 14.83 -3.81
C GLY A 97 12.43 14.69 -2.32
N GLY A 98 12.26 13.48 -1.78
CA GLY A 98 12.62 13.07 -0.42
C GLY A 98 13.84 12.16 -0.41
N GLY A 99 14.24 11.67 0.78
CA GLY A 99 15.35 10.73 0.95
C GLY A 99 15.08 9.39 0.26
N ALA A 100 16.08 8.86 -0.44
CA ALA A 100 15.95 7.63 -1.22
C ALA A 100 15.83 6.37 -0.33
N LEU A 101 15.06 5.37 -0.77
CA LEU A 101 15.09 4.01 -0.22
C LEU A 101 16.52 3.44 -0.25
N ASN A 102 16.86 2.59 0.69
CA ASN A 102 18.15 1.88 0.69
C ASN A 102 18.23 0.83 -0.43
N THR A 103 17.08 0.27 -0.85
CA THR A 103 17.03 -0.74 -1.90
C THR A 103 16.01 -0.38 -2.98
N ALA A 104 16.46 -0.35 -4.24
CA ALA A 104 15.60 -0.11 -5.40
C ALA A 104 14.60 -1.25 -5.58
N ARG A 105 13.29 -0.93 -5.60
CA ARG A 105 12.23 -1.93 -5.72
C ARG A 105 10.93 -1.33 -6.20
N GLN A 106 10.14 -2.13 -6.89
CA GLN A 106 8.77 -1.84 -7.31
C GLN A 106 7.80 -2.88 -6.74
N ALA A 107 6.51 -2.69 -6.93
CA ALA A 107 5.48 -3.62 -6.46
C ALA A 107 5.60 -3.95 -4.96
N LEU A 108 6.05 -2.98 -4.19
CA LEU A 108 6.12 -2.98 -2.73
C LEU A 108 4.82 -2.43 -2.16
N ALA A 109 4.62 -2.57 -0.86
CA ALA A 109 3.52 -1.95 -0.14
C ALA A 109 4.02 -0.85 0.79
N GLY A 110 3.10 0.01 1.20
CA GLY A 110 3.34 1.13 2.10
C GLY A 110 2.28 1.28 3.16
N ALA A 111 2.65 1.93 4.27
CA ALA A 111 1.77 2.32 5.36
C ALA A 111 2.31 3.59 6.04
N GLY A 112 1.42 4.38 6.66
CA GLY A 112 1.82 5.53 7.45
C GLY A 112 1.47 6.88 6.85
N THR A 113 2.26 7.88 7.18
CA THR A 113 2.11 9.29 6.76
C THR A 113 3.30 9.74 5.91
N GLN A 114 3.23 10.96 5.36
CA GLN A 114 4.34 11.54 4.60
C GLN A 114 5.66 11.58 5.39
N THR A 115 5.59 11.86 6.69
CA THR A 115 6.79 12.01 7.54
C THR A 115 7.09 10.80 8.43
N ALA A 116 6.23 9.78 8.41
CA ALA A 116 6.42 8.55 9.17
C ALA A 116 5.78 7.37 8.41
N ALA A 117 6.52 6.82 7.45
CA ALA A 117 6.06 5.72 6.60
C ALA A 117 6.88 4.45 6.78
N ALA A 118 6.27 3.32 6.46
CA ALA A 118 6.93 2.03 6.29
C ALA A 118 6.77 1.55 4.84
N ALA A 119 7.86 1.04 4.25
CA ALA A 119 7.91 0.38 2.96
C ALA A 119 8.30 -1.08 3.15
N PHE A 120 7.54 -2.02 2.62
CA PHE A 120 7.82 -3.45 2.84
C PHE A 120 7.52 -4.31 1.61
N GLY A 121 8.28 -5.41 1.50
CA GLY A 121 8.23 -6.30 0.35
C GLY A 121 8.72 -5.66 -0.95
N GLY A 122 8.37 -6.25 -2.09
CA GLY A 122 8.64 -5.71 -3.41
C GLY A 122 9.36 -6.66 -4.35
N SER A 123 9.70 -6.15 -5.53
CA SER A 123 10.33 -6.92 -6.62
C SER A 123 11.61 -7.62 -6.19
N GLY A 124 11.85 -8.79 -6.80
CA GLY A 124 12.89 -9.72 -6.36
C GLY A 124 12.45 -10.61 -5.21
N LEU A 125 11.16 -10.59 -4.86
CA LEU A 125 10.59 -11.32 -3.71
C LEU A 125 11.39 -11.02 -2.45
N THR A 126 11.47 -9.73 -2.09
CA THR A 126 12.17 -9.30 -0.89
C THR A 126 11.26 -9.28 0.34
N ALA A 127 11.82 -9.57 1.50
CA ALA A 127 11.19 -9.39 2.80
C ALA A 127 11.51 -8.02 3.43
N ALA A 128 12.37 -7.22 2.81
CA ALA A 128 12.90 -6.00 3.38
C ALA A 128 11.81 -5.02 3.81
N THR A 129 11.97 -4.46 5.01
CA THR A 129 11.18 -3.34 5.52
C THR A 129 12.10 -2.16 5.79
N GLU A 130 11.67 -0.97 5.37
CA GLU A 130 12.35 0.30 5.65
C GLU A 130 11.35 1.28 6.26
N LYS A 131 11.83 2.14 7.15
CA LYS A 131 11.04 3.19 7.84
C LYS A 131 11.55 4.57 7.45
N TYR A 132 10.63 5.46 7.09
CA TYR A 132 10.88 6.85 6.72
C TYR A 132 10.62 7.77 7.89
N ASP A 133 11.54 8.69 8.18
CA ASP A 133 11.44 9.67 9.27
C ASP A 133 11.08 11.10 8.80
N GLY A 134 10.68 11.24 7.52
CA GLY A 134 10.46 12.54 6.87
C GLY A 134 11.67 13.08 6.13
N SER A 135 12.82 12.39 6.20
CA SER A 135 14.07 12.81 5.52
C SER A 135 14.87 11.63 4.97
N SER A 136 14.86 10.50 5.63
CA SER A 136 15.66 9.32 5.29
C SER A 136 14.96 8.01 5.60
N TRP A 137 15.39 6.93 4.91
CA TRP A 137 14.91 5.58 5.15
C TRP A 137 15.93 4.78 5.96
N THR A 138 15.47 4.05 6.95
CA THR A 138 16.28 3.15 7.78
C THR A 138 15.70 1.73 7.72
N ASN A 139 16.59 0.72 7.66
CA ASN A 139 16.15 -0.68 7.67
C ASN A 139 15.49 -1.05 8.99
N SER A 140 14.49 -1.93 8.93
CA SER A 140 13.76 -2.45 10.08
C SER A 140 13.57 -3.96 9.96
N GLY A 141 12.82 -4.58 10.89
CA GLY A 141 12.55 -6.02 10.88
C GLY A 141 11.84 -6.46 9.61
N ASN A 142 12.32 -7.51 8.98
CA ASN A 142 11.81 -8.03 7.71
C ASN A 142 10.48 -8.76 7.89
N LEU A 143 9.67 -8.82 6.81
CA LEU A 143 8.56 -9.76 6.68
C LEU A 143 9.05 -11.20 6.94
N ASN A 144 8.21 -12.04 7.52
CA ASN A 144 8.52 -13.47 7.67
C ASN A 144 8.55 -14.19 6.31
N THR A 145 7.67 -13.77 5.38
CA THR A 145 7.61 -14.30 4.02
C THR A 145 7.94 -13.23 3.00
N ALA A 146 9.01 -13.43 2.23
CA ALA A 146 9.40 -12.53 1.14
C ALA A 146 8.36 -12.53 0.03
N ARG A 147 7.85 -11.35 -0.36
CA ARG A 147 6.75 -11.23 -1.32
C ARG A 147 6.71 -9.87 -2.03
N GLN A 148 6.07 -9.86 -3.19
CA GLN A 148 5.82 -8.66 -3.98
C GLN A 148 4.34 -8.55 -4.37
N SER A 149 3.91 -7.38 -4.83
CA SER A 149 2.51 -7.13 -5.24
C SER A 149 1.51 -7.41 -4.12
N LEU A 150 1.91 -7.17 -2.90
CA LEU A 150 1.11 -7.33 -1.68
C LEU A 150 0.32 -6.05 -1.40
N GLY A 151 -0.73 -6.16 -0.59
CA GLY A 151 -1.41 -5.00 -0.02
C GLY A 151 -0.77 -4.58 1.29
N GLY A 152 -0.86 -3.28 1.60
CA GLY A 152 -0.38 -2.74 2.87
C GLY A 152 -1.24 -1.60 3.37
N THR A 153 -1.44 -1.54 4.69
CA THR A 153 -2.16 -0.45 5.36
C THR A 153 -1.72 -0.29 6.81
N GLY A 154 -2.16 0.79 7.46
CA GLY A 154 -1.84 1.10 8.86
C GLY A 154 -0.89 2.27 9.01
N THR A 155 -0.04 2.21 10.03
CA THR A 155 0.95 3.26 10.35
C THR A 155 2.37 2.71 10.25
N GLN A 156 3.38 3.58 10.37
CA GLN A 156 4.79 3.17 10.41
C GLN A 156 5.10 2.17 11.53
N THR A 157 4.40 2.25 12.66
CA THR A 157 4.64 1.42 13.86
C THR A 157 3.58 0.34 14.07
N ALA A 158 2.53 0.31 13.25
CA ALA A 158 1.47 -0.69 13.31
C ALA A 158 0.89 -0.87 11.91
N ALA A 159 1.40 -1.83 11.14
CA ALA A 159 1.01 -2.08 9.76
C ALA A 159 0.53 -3.51 9.55
N LEU A 160 -0.24 -3.70 8.48
CA LEU A 160 -0.65 -5.01 7.97
C LEU A 160 -0.12 -5.20 6.54
N ALA A 161 0.31 -6.42 6.25
CA ALA A 161 0.69 -6.88 4.92
C ALA A 161 -0.22 -8.04 4.52
N PHE A 162 -0.91 -7.92 3.38
CA PHE A 162 -1.88 -8.89 2.90
C PHE A 162 -1.45 -9.52 1.58
N GLY A 163 -1.55 -10.84 1.47
CA GLY A 163 -1.41 -11.58 0.22
C GLY A 163 -0.10 -11.33 -0.50
N GLY A 164 -0.14 -11.31 -1.81
CA GLY A 164 1.01 -11.06 -2.69
C GLY A 164 1.56 -12.30 -3.36
N ASN A 165 2.56 -12.10 -4.22
CA ASN A 165 3.27 -13.18 -4.90
C ASN A 165 4.46 -13.64 -4.04
N VAL A 166 4.59 -14.96 -3.90
CA VAL A 166 5.69 -15.68 -3.27
C VAL A 166 6.31 -16.66 -4.28
N PRO A 167 7.46 -17.32 -4.01
CA PRO A 167 8.06 -18.26 -4.97
C PRO A 167 7.11 -19.38 -5.43
N ALA A 168 6.17 -19.79 -4.58
CA ALA A 168 5.21 -20.86 -4.86
C ALA A 168 3.93 -20.39 -5.59
N GLY A 169 3.81 -19.11 -5.91
CA GLY A 169 2.61 -18.51 -6.54
C GLY A 169 2.07 -17.33 -5.76
N VAL A 170 0.75 -17.28 -5.51
CA VAL A 170 0.12 -16.27 -4.67
C VAL A 170 -0.13 -16.81 -3.26
N THR A 171 -0.05 -15.94 -2.25
CA THR A 171 -0.37 -16.28 -0.86
C THR A 171 -1.62 -15.53 -0.36
N GLY A 172 -2.31 -16.12 0.63
CA GLY A 172 -3.35 -15.45 1.40
C GLY A 172 -2.86 -14.95 2.76
N GLU A 173 -1.60 -15.21 3.12
CA GLU A 173 -1.06 -14.87 4.43
C GLU A 173 -1.17 -13.38 4.74
N THR A 174 -1.48 -13.10 6.01
CA THR A 174 -1.44 -11.77 6.60
C THR A 174 -0.35 -11.71 7.66
N GLU A 175 0.45 -10.64 7.62
CA GLU A 175 1.42 -10.34 8.67
C GLU A 175 1.13 -8.97 9.27
N GLN A 176 1.38 -8.85 10.57
CA GLN A 176 1.24 -7.60 11.34
C GLN A 176 2.61 -7.14 11.83
N TYR A 177 2.85 -5.83 11.69
CA TYR A 177 4.04 -5.13 12.15
C TYR A 177 3.78 -4.41 13.46
N ASP A 178 4.69 -4.52 14.42
CA ASP A 178 4.63 -3.86 15.73
C ASP A 178 5.52 -2.61 15.85
N GLY A 179 6.11 -2.17 14.73
CA GLY A 179 7.10 -1.08 14.70
C GLY A 179 8.55 -1.56 14.73
N THR A 180 8.79 -2.86 14.98
CA THR A 180 10.12 -3.48 15.09
C THR A 180 10.22 -4.77 14.30
N SER A 181 9.20 -5.62 14.37
CA SER A 181 9.16 -6.95 13.77
C SER A 181 7.79 -7.28 13.18
N TRP A 182 7.77 -8.23 12.25
CA TRP A 182 6.55 -8.79 11.68
C TRP A 182 6.20 -10.11 12.33
N SER A 183 4.92 -10.33 12.58
CA SER A 183 4.35 -11.58 13.08
C SER A 183 3.21 -12.04 12.18
N ALA A 184 3.12 -13.36 11.97
CA ALA A 184 2.00 -13.94 11.23
C ALA A 184 0.70 -13.73 12.04
N VAL A 185 -0.38 -13.38 11.33
CA VAL A 185 -1.72 -13.29 11.87
C VAL A 185 -2.49 -14.52 11.45
N PRO A 186 -3.24 -15.20 12.36
CA PRO A 186 -4.03 -16.39 11.99
C PRO A 186 -5.07 -16.12 10.90
N ALA A 187 -5.64 -14.91 10.86
CA ALA A 187 -6.59 -14.48 9.84
C ALA A 187 -5.85 -14.23 8.51
N SER A 188 -6.08 -15.10 7.54
CA SER A 188 -5.59 -15.00 6.16
C SER A 188 -6.72 -14.63 5.21
N LEU A 189 -6.40 -14.15 4.02
CA LEU A 189 -7.38 -13.97 2.95
C LEU A 189 -8.04 -15.32 2.62
N GLY A 190 -9.35 -15.34 2.51
CA GLY A 190 -10.13 -16.53 2.12
C GLY A 190 -9.77 -17.03 0.72
N THR A 191 -9.28 -16.14 -0.14
CA THR A 191 -8.70 -16.47 -1.44
C THR A 191 -7.34 -15.83 -1.59
N ALA A 192 -6.30 -16.64 -1.76
CA ALA A 192 -4.93 -16.19 -2.01
C ALA A 192 -4.87 -15.35 -3.29
N ARG A 193 -4.33 -14.13 -3.21
CA ARG A 193 -4.24 -13.19 -4.34
C ARG A 193 -3.21 -12.09 -4.15
N ALA A 194 -2.83 -11.48 -5.27
CA ALA A 194 -1.88 -10.38 -5.35
C ALA A 194 -2.53 -9.18 -6.06
N ARG A 195 -1.86 -8.02 -6.05
CA ARG A 195 -2.27 -6.80 -6.78
C ARG A 195 -3.63 -6.22 -6.39
N GLY A 196 -4.16 -6.59 -5.23
CA GLY A 196 -5.35 -5.95 -4.66
C GLY A 196 -5.00 -4.62 -4.00
N GLY A 197 -6.02 -3.80 -3.79
CA GLY A 197 -5.93 -2.57 -3.00
C GLY A 197 -6.18 -2.86 -1.53
N ALA A 198 -5.42 -2.21 -0.65
CA ALA A 198 -5.62 -2.28 0.79
C ALA A 198 -5.85 -0.87 1.37
N ALA A 199 -6.71 -0.79 2.38
CA ALA A 199 -7.00 0.45 3.10
C ALA A 199 -7.41 0.14 4.54
N GLY A 200 -7.34 1.14 5.43
CA GLY A 200 -7.79 1.03 6.82
C GLY A 200 -6.66 1.05 7.84
N THR A 201 -6.91 0.41 8.98
CA THR A 201 -6.00 0.35 10.13
C THR A 201 -5.70 -1.11 10.49
N THR A 202 -4.84 -1.35 11.47
CA THR A 202 -4.58 -2.72 11.97
C THR A 202 -5.74 -3.36 12.73
N SER A 203 -6.75 -2.58 13.11
CA SER A 203 -7.97 -3.08 13.77
C SER A 203 -9.20 -3.13 12.86
N SER A 204 -9.14 -2.51 11.70
CA SER A 204 -10.21 -2.52 10.70
C SER A 204 -9.61 -2.21 9.33
N ALA A 205 -9.37 -3.22 8.54
CA ALA A 205 -8.76 -3.10 7.23
C ALA A 205 -9.58 -3.79 6.15
N LEU A 206 -9.43 -3.32 4.93
CA LEU A 206 -10.06 -3.83 3.73
C LEU A 206 -8.98 -4.27 2.75
N TYR A 207 -9.18 -5.43 2.12
CA TYR A 207 -8.42 -5.85 0.94
C TYR A 207 -9.37 -6.21 -0.18
N ALA A 208 -9.29 -5.51 -1.28
CA ALA A 208 -10.25 -5.62 -2.38
C ALA A 208 -9.57 -5.92 -3.72
N PHE A 209 -10.28 -6.68 -4.56
CA PHE A 209 -9.87 -7.03 -5.92
C PHE A 209 -8.58 -7.87 -5.96
N GLY A 210 -7.85 -7.80 -7.07
CA GLY A 210 -6.59 -8.52 -7.27
C GLY A 210 -6.71 -9.73 -8.19
N GLU A 211 -5.68 -10.54 -8.21
CA GLU A 211 -5.61 -11.75 -9.03
C GLU A 211 -5.04 -12.96 -8.25
N GLY A 212 -5.60 -14.14 -8.50
CA GLY A 212 -5.15 -15.41 -7.95
C GLY A 212 -5.27 -16.53 -8.99
N GLY A 213 -4.69 -16.31 -10.19
CA GLY A 213 -4.90 -17.13 -11.39
C GLY A 213 -5.87 -16.49 -12.38
N SER A 214 -6.85 -15.72 -11.90
CA SER A 214 -7.72 -14.82 -12.66
C SER A 214 -8.05 -13.59 -11.82
N ASN A 215 -8.52 -12.52 -12.48
CA ASN A 215 -8.99 -11.34 -11.76
C ASN A 215 -10.22 -11.68 -10.91
N THR A 216 -10.30 -11.06 -9.73
CA THR A 216 -11.43 -11.26 -8.81
C THR A 216 -12.07 -9.94 -8.40
N THR A 217 -13.35 -9.98 -8.11
CA THR A 217 -14.11 -8.89 -7.49
C THR A 217 -14.20 -9.04 -5.97
N ALA A 218 -13.52 -10.02 -5.38
CA ALA A 218 -13.58 -10.31 -3.96
C ALA A 218 -13.14 -9.10 -3.13
N THR A 219 -13.88 -8.86 -2.07
CA THR A 219 -13.58 -7.85 -1.04
C THR A 219 -13.61 -8.57 0.29
N GLU A 220 -12.57 -8.39 1.09
CA GLU A 220 -12.47 -8.99 2.42
C GLU A 220 -12.13 -7.92 3.45
N GLU A 221 -12.82 -7.99 4.59
CA GLU A 221 -12.54 -7.13 5.73
C GLU A 221 -11.71 -7.91 6.76
N PHE A 222 -10.72 -7.22 7.29
CA PHE A 222 -9.90 -7.73 8.38
C PHE A 222 -10.33 -7.07 9.68
N THR A 223 -10.74 -7.91 10.64
CA THR A 223 -10.93 -7.54 12.05
C THR A 223 -10.10 -8.50 12.89
N PRO A 224 -9.17 -8.02 13.75
CA PRO A 224 -8.39 -8.93 14.60
C PRO A 224 -9.35 -9.69 15.53
N GLU A 225 -9.06 -10.99 15.74
CA GLU A 225 -9.76 -11.76 16.75
C GLU A 225 -9.55 -11.10 18.12
N VAL A 226 -10.64 -10.74 18.78
CA VAL A 226 -10.60 -10.32 20.19
C VAL A 226 -10.36 -11.59 21.00
N THR A 227 -9.12 -11.86 21.38
CA THR A 227 -8.82 -12.89 22.38
C THR A 227 -9.48 -12.43 23.69
N ALA A 228 -10.64 -13.01 24.00
CA ALA A 228 -11.26 -12.82 25.29
C ALA A 228 -10.30 -13.39 26.36
N SER A 229 -9.70 -12.51 27.14
CA SER A 229 -8.93 -12.90 28.31
C SER A 229 -9.93 -13.52 29.31
N VAL A 230 -9.98 -14.85 29.39
CA VAL A 230 -10.71 -15.53 30.44
C VAL A 230 -9.97 -15.28 31.75
N LEU A 231 -10.50 -14.37 32.54
CA LEU A 231 -10.04 -14.19 33.91
C LEU A 231 -10.46 -15.45 34.70
N ILE A 232 -9.54 -16.38 34.91
CA ILE A 232 -9.74 -17.50 35.78
C ILE A 232 -9.60 -16.96 37.21
N THR A 233 -10.71 -16.64 37.85
CA THR A 233 -10.77 -16.40 39.30
C THR A 233 -10.74 -17.77 39.98
N THR A 234 -9.60 -18.11 40.58
CA THR A 234 -9.51 -19.24 41.51
C THR A 234 -10.20 -18.80 42.83
N SER A 235 -11.31 -19.42 43.17
CA SER A 235 -11.96 -19.36 44.49
C SER A 235 -11.21 -20.21 45.46
#